data_e549929264d720cacbad879270cfd8d2
#
_entry.id   e549929264d720cacbad879270cfd8d2
#
_cell.length_a   1.000
_cell.length_b   1.000
_cell.length_c   1.000
_cell.angle_alpha   90.00
_cell.angle_beta   90.00
_cell.angle_gamma   90.00
#
_symmetry.space_group_name_H-M   'P 1'
#
loop_
_entity.id
_entity.type
_entity.pdbx_description
1 polymer ?
#
loop_
_entity_poly.entity_id
_entity_poly.type
_entity_poly.pdbx_seq_one_letter_code
_entity_poly.pdbx_strand_id
1 'polypeptide(L)'
;MAKAVDKALAERQAKMDAAVAKKADVVTEPQSAAQSPDMAIPFGIKFTGYARYGAHFQAADQKYVAVDGSYNGASAIGRLGNEGNGGEFQLSKAFKGENGAIWDVNVMIDHWGDEVNLKKAYAGVTNILASNPNAYIWAGRXFHQRPQQGINDYFWMNHDGQGAGVKNFDIGGVQFDVATVAAVESCSPEVMDDEANPSRITCTGGSGTGDKGNYAATSKIHGMKLGPIDLELYANYGFDSKAIDTEERTNAWQGGVVLSHTSDSGVNKVIARYSDNSDNSVYNKTEDLTTVYASFEGLYKFTQATQVEYLLAFHDYDNSRDNTDNRXNYNAIVRPMHWWNDVHSTWLEAGWQHVDYDNGGDNKGWKLTLSQNMSIAMGPEFRPMLRFYVTGGKVDNERTARVNNTRDETLDDFNVGAMWEAWF
;
A
#
# COMPACT_ATOMS: atom_id res chain seq x y z
N MET A 1 31.52 -11.97 7.65
CA MET A 1 30.78 -10.71 7.64
C MET A 1 29.73 -10.66 6.54
N ALA A 2 30.10 -10.96 5.30
CA ALA A 2 29.16 -10.91 4.18
C ALA A 2 27.95 -11.81 4.39
N LYS A 3 28.17 -13.01 4.93
CA LYS A 3 27.04 -13.92 5.20
C LYS A 3 26.08 -13.34 6.23
N ALA A 4 26.62 -12.65 7.26
CA ALA A 4 25.75 -12.05 8.28
C ALA A 4 24.95 -10.91 7.68
N VAL A 5 25.57 -10.12 6.80
CA VAL A 5 24.88 -9.02 6.14
C VAL A 5 23.78 -9.58 5.22
N ASP A 6 24.12 -10.63 4.45
CA ASP A 6 23.11 -11.26 3.58
C ASP A 6 21.92 -11.75 4.38
N LYS A 7 22.18 -12.40 5.50
CA LYS A 7 21.11 -12.92 6.33
C LYS A 7 20.25 -11.79 6.87
N ALA A 8 20.89 -10.72 7.34
CA ALA A 8 20.14 -9.58 7.90
C ALA A 8 19.29 -8.92 6.83
N LEU A 9 19.84 -8.75 5.63
CA LEU A 9 19.07 -8.15 4.55
C LEU A 9 17.90 -9.03 4.14
N ALA A 10 18.12 -10.34 4.08
CA ALA A 10 17.04 -11.25 3.72
C ALA A 10 15.95 -11.24 4.77
N GLU A 11 16.34 -11.21 6.04
CA GLU A 11 15.35 -11.16 7.12
C GLU A 11 14.59 -9.85 7.08
N ARG A 12 15.29 -8.74 6.82
CA ARG A 12 14.63 -7.46 6.72
C ARG A 12 13.64 -7.45 5.56
N GLN A 13 14.07 -7.95 4.40
CA GLN A 13 13.17 -7.97 3.24
C GLN A 13 11.95 -8.84 3.52
N ALA A 14 12.16 -9.97 4.16
CA ALA A 14 11.06 -10.86 4.49
C ALA A 14 10.08 -10.17 5.45
N LYS A 15 10.60 -9.42 6.41
CA LYS A 15 9.73 -8.73 7.35
C LYS A 15 9.00 -7.57 6.70
N MET A 16 9.66 -6.86 5.80
CA MET A 16 8.99 -5.80 5.06
C MET A 16 7.89 -6.37 4.16
N ASP A 17 8.20 -7.48 3.50
CA ASP A 17 7.21 -8.13 2.66
C ASP A 17 6.05 -8.65 3.51
N ALA A 18 6.35 -9.16 4.68
CA ALA A 18 5.31 -9.63 5.58
C ALA A 18 4.44 -8.47 6.07
N ALA A 19 5.04 -7.32 6.35
CA ALA A 19 4.28 -6.16 6.78
C ALA A 19 3.35 -5.67 5.68
N VAL A 20 3.84 -5.64 4.45
CA VAL A 20 3.01 -5.29 3.31
C VAL A 20 1.92 -6.34 3.10
N ALA A 21 2.28 -7.61 3.21
CA ALA A 21 1.33 -8.69 3.02
C ALA A 21 0.27 -8.69 4.09
N LYS A 22 0.61 -8.29 5.33
CA LYS A 22 -0.38 -8.23 6.39
C LYS A 22 -1.45 -7.20 6.10
N LYS A 23 -1.10 -6.16 5.37
CA LYS A 23 -2.09 -5.20 4.91
C LYS A 23 -2.79 -5.66 3.65
N ALA A 24 -2.11 -6.44 2.83
CA ALA A 24 -2.62 -6.85 1.53
C ALA A 24 -3.29 -8.22 1.60
N ASP A 25 -2.50 -9.23 1.87
CA ASP A 25 -3.00 -10.61 1.93
C ASP A 25 -1.94 -11.45 2.65
N VAL A 26 -2.10 -11.56 3.93
CA VAL A 26 -1.10 -12.21 4.76
C VAL A 26 -0.92 -13.65 4.39
N VAL A 27 -2.02 -14.32 4.08
CA VAL A 27 -1.97 -15.75 3.88
C VAL A 27 -1.90 -16.06 2.39
N THR A 28 -0.79 -15.67 1.79
CA THR A 28 -0.52 -16.07 0.42
C THR A 28 0.20 -17.39 0.36
N GLU A 29 0.59 -17.94 1.52
CA GLU A 29 1.32 -19.19 1.59
C GLU A 29 0.63 -20.13 2.57
N PRO A 30 -0.50 -20.70 2.17
CA PRO A 30 -1.20 -21.62 3.07
C PRO A 30 -0.37 -22.84 3.44
N GLN A 31 0.54 -23.25 2.57
CA GLN A 31 1.45 -24.34 2.93
C GLN A 31 2.31 -23.97 4.13
N SER A 32 2.82 -22.75 4.12
CA SER A 32 3.62 -22.27 5.23
C SER A 32 2.80 -22.25 6.51
N ALA A 33 1.57 -21.76 6.42
CA ALA A 33 0.71 -21.74 7.60
C ALA A 33 0.42 -23.15 8.09
N ALA A 34 0.17 -24.08 7.17
CA ALA A 34 -0.15 -25.46 7.56
C ALA A 34 1.05 -26.24 8.08
N GLN A 35 2.25 -25.86 7.64
CA GLN A 35 3.47 -26.60 7.98
C GLN A 35 4.29 -25.94 9.07
N SER A 36 3.94 -24.73 9.43
CA SER A 36 4.70 -23.93 10.38
C SER A 36 4.53 -24.48 11.81
N PRO A 37 5.56 -24.36 12.63
CA PRO A 37 5.36 -24.64 14.06
C PRO A 37 4.32 -23.75 14.71
N ASP A 38 3.98 -22.64 14.06
CA ASP A 38 2.90 -21.77 14.57
C ASP A 38 1.56 -22.45 14.57
N MET A 39 1.44 -23.54 13.84
CA MET A 39 0.22 -24.33 13.93
C MET A 39 0.01 -24.92 15.32
N ALA A 40 1.04 -24.83 16.15
CA ALA A 40 0.92 -25.27 17.55
C ALA A 40 0.26 -24.23 18.44
N ILE A 41 -0.09 -23.06 17.92
CA ILE A 41 -0.79 -22.07 18.73
C ILE A 41 -2.17 -22.58 19.13
N PRO A 42 -2.73 -22.01 20.17
CA PRO A 42 -4.01 -22.51 20.68
C PRO A 42 -5.07 -22.57 19.59
N PHE A 43 -5.73 -23.71 19.52
CA PHE A 43 -6.82 -23.96 18.57
C PHE A 43 -6.38 -23.89 17.11
N GLY A 44 -5.07 -23.81 16.84
CA GLY A 44 -4.58 -23.71 15.47
C GLY A 44 -4.94 -22.43 14.77
N ILE A 45 -5.22 -21.37 15.50
CA ILE A 45 -5.61 -20.09 14.93
C ILE A 45 -4.40 -19.17 14.94
N LYS A 46 -4.05 -18.65 13.76
CA LYS A 46 -2.96 -17.72 13.63
C LYS A 46 -3.51 -16.30 13.70
N PHE A 47 -2.92 -15.48 14.56
CA PHE A 47 -3.32 -14.09 14.75
C PHE A 47 -2.21 -13.20 14.24
N THR A 48 -2.53 -12.34 13.27
CA THR A 48 -1.56 -11.41 12.68
C THR A 48 -2.18 -10.04 12.61
N GLY A 49 -1.34 -9.01 12.48
CA GLY A 49 -1.90 -7.69 12.39
C GLY A 49 -0.89 -6.58 12.21
N TYR A 50 -1.43 -5.38 12.10
CA TYR A 50 -0.69 -4.14 12.03
C TYR A 50 -1.50 -3.08 12.75
N ALA A 51 -0.83 -2.26 13.56
CA ALA A 51 -1.53 -1.14 14.17
C ALA A 51 -0.54 -0.05 14.55
N ARG A 52 -1.07 1.17 14.62
CA ARG A 52 -0.32 2.33 15.07
C ARG A 52 -1.31 3.30 15.73
N TYR A 53 -0.95 3.78 16.91
CA TYR A 53 -1.78 4.73 17.66
C TYR A 53 -0.87 5.66 18.43
N GLY A 54 -1.32 6.90 18.55
CA GLY A 54 -0.60 7.85 19.37
C GLY A 54 -1.33 9.16 19.52
N ALA A 55 -0.62 10.09 20.13
CA ALA A 55 -1.10 11.45 20.31
C ALA A 55 -0.27 12.39 19.44
N HIS A 56 -0.94 13.32 18.81
CA HIS A 56 -0.32 14.23 17.85
C HIS A 56 -0.79 15.64 18.18
N PHE A 57 0.16 16.52 18.51
CA PHE A 57 -0.11 17.89 18.89
C PHE A 57 0.23 18.81 17.73
N GLN A 58 -0.77 19.50 17.22
CA GLN A 58 -0.59 20.47 16.13
C GLN A 58 -0.33 21.84 16.73
N ALA A 59 0.85 22.39 16.48
CA ALA A 59 1.22 23.67 17.06
C ALA A 59 1.19 24.81 16.03
N ALA A 60 0.90 24.49 14.76
CA ALA A 60 0.87 25.53 13.74
C ALA A 60 -0.24 25.23 12.73
N ASP A 61 0.02 25.41 11.44
CA ASP A 61 -1.07 25.56 10.49
C ASP A 61 -1.71 24.26 10.01
N GLN A 62 -0.99 23.13 10.04
CA GLN A 62 -1.54 21.87 9.54
C GLN A 62 -1.35 20.75 10.56
N LYS A 63 -2.36 19.88 10.64
CA LYS A 63 -2.21 18.67 11.43
C LYS A 63 -1.14 17.76 10.86
N TYR A 64 -1.14 17.60 9.54
CA TYR A 64 -0.11 16.84 8.82
C TYR A 64 0.44 17.74 7.74
N VAL A 65 1.73 17.64 7.50
CA VAL A 65 2.35 18.46 6.45
C VAL A 65 1.96 17.88 5.10
N ALA A 66 1.22 18.63 4.33
CA ALA A 66 0.70 18.13 3.06
C ALA A 66 0.67 19.25 2.03
N VAL A 67 1.04 18.90 0.80
CA VAL A 67 1.00 19.81 -0.34
C VAL A 67 -0.27 19.54 -1.13
N ASP A 68 -1.04 20.57 -1.43
CA ASP A 68 -2.29 20.40 -2.15
C ASP A 68 -2.02 19.86 -3.56
N GLY A 69 -2.92 18.98 -3.99
CA GLY A 69 -2.79 18.39 -5.33
C GLY A 69 -1.89 17.17 -5.38
N SER A 70 -1.37 16.76 -4.25
CA SER A 70 -0.52 15.59 -4.16
C SER A 70 -1.28 14.32 -4.51
N TYR A 71 -0.68 13.47 -5.32
CA TYR A 71 -1.31 12.21 -5.69
C TYR A 71 -1.50 11.27 -4.50
N ASN A 72 -0.71 11.45 -3.45
CA ASN A 72 -0.72 10.57 -2.30
C ASN A 72 -0.98 11.33 -1.00
N GLY A 73 -1.50 12.52 -1.11
CA GLY A 73 -1.85 13.30 0.08
C GLY A 73 -0.66 13.58 0.97
N ALA A 74 -0.89 13.54 2.27
CA ALA A 74 0.15 13.88 3.23
C ALA A 74 1.31 12.88 3.23
N SER A 75 1.06 11.65 2.83
CA SER A 75 2.12 10.64 2.86
C SER A 75 3.16 10.83 1.77
N ALA A 76 2.83 11.56 0.71
CA ALA A 76 3.76 11.73 -0.40
C ALA A 76 5.04 12.44 0.02
N ILE A 77 4.99 13.20 1.11
CA ILE A 77 6.15 13.94 1.60
C ILE A 77 6.87 13.20 2.73
N GLY A 78 6.54 11.93 2.91
CA GLY A 78 7.10 11.08 3.96
C GLY A 78 6.10 10.79 5.05
N ARG A 79 6.08 9.56 5.54
CA ARG A 79 5.04 9.21 6.48
C ARG A 79 5.35 9.52 7.95
N LEU A 80 6.62 9.66 8.33
CA LEU A 80 6.92 9.95 9.73
C LEU A 80 6.32 11.29 10.14
N GLY A 81 5.57 11.30 11.23
CA GLY A 81 4.89 12.49 11.69
C GLY A 81 3.60 12.79 10.98
N ASN A 82 3.27 12.00 9.96
CA ASN A 82 2.03 12.18 9.18
C ASN A 82 1.14 10.95 9.25
N GLU A 83 1.25 10.18 10.31
CA GLU A 83 0.54 8.89 10.41
C GLU A 83 -0.68 9.02 11.30
N GLY A 84 -1.83 8.64 10.76
CA GLY A 84 -3.05 8.58 11.55
C GLY A 84 -3.16 7.27 12.32
N ASN A 85 -4.05 7.26 13.31
CA ASN A 85 -4.29 6.09 14.15
C ASN A 85 -5.09 5.04 13.40
N GLY A 86 -4.78 3.78 13.67
CA GLY A 86 -5.57 2.71 13.13
C GLY A 86 -4.81 1.42 13.05
N GLY A 87 -5.48 0.44 12.48
CA GLY A 87 -4.86 -0.86 12.32
C GLY A 87 -5.84 -1.88 11.81
N GLU A 88 -5.34 -3.11 11.77
CA GLU A 88 -6.12 -4.25 11.30
C GLU A 88 -5.55 -5.52 11.89
N PHE A 89 -6.40 -6.52 12.09
CA PHE A 89 -5.92 -7.81 12.53
C PHE A 89 -6.66 -8.91 11.81
N GLN A 90 -5.97 -10.02 11.64
CA GLN A 90 -6.47 -11.15 10.86
C GLN A 90 -6.37 -12.42 11.69
N LEU A 91 -7.43 -13.20 11.62
CA LEU A 91 -7.47 -14.55 12.15
C LEU A 91 -7.46 -15.51 10.99
N SER A 92 -6.59 -16.51 11.05
CA SER A 92 -6.44 -17.48 9.98
C SER A 92 -6.38 -18.87 10.56
N LYS A 93 -7.00 -19.83 9.85
CA LYS A 93 -6.93 -21.23 10.27
C LYS A 93 -6.71 -22.08 9.04
N ALA A 94 -5.74 -22.99 9.14
CA ALA A 94 -5.44 -23.91 8.05
C ALA A 94 -5.97 -25.29 8.39
N PHE A 95 -6.30 -26.05 7.34
CA PHE A 95 -6.84 -27.39 7.46
C PHE A 95 -6.12 -28.29 6.48
N LYS A 96 -5.86 -29.51 6.89
CA LYS A 96 -5.37 -30.52 5.96
C LYS A 96 -6.55 -31.25 5.36
N GLY A 97 -6.60 -31.25 4.04
CA GLY A 97 -7.64 -31.98 3.34
C GLY A 97 -7.16 -33.35 2.89
N GLU A 98 -7.98 -33.99 2.10
CA GLU A 98 -7.63 -35.27 1.53
C GLU A 98 -6.54 -35.09 0.48
N ASN A 99 -5.73 -36.11 0.31
CA ASN A 99 -4.70 -36.14 -0.74
C ASN A 99 -3.67 -35.04 -0.62
N GLY A 100 -3.43 -34.55 0.59
CA GLY A 100 -2.41 -33.54 0.82
C GLY A 100 -2.84 -32.12 0.53
N ALA A 101 -4.09 -31.89 0.18
CA ALA A 101 -4.58 -30.53 -0.02
C ALA A 101 -4.48 -29.73 1.26
N ILE A 102 -4.15 -28.44 1.12
CA ILE A 102 -4.03 -27.55 2.26
C ILE A 102 -4.98 -26.39 2.06
N TRP A 103 -5.92 -26.25 2.98
CA TRP A 103 -6.98 -25.24 2.92
C TRP A 103 -6.73 -24.17 3.97
N ASP A 104 -7.22 -22.97 3.74
CA ASP A 104 -7.21 -21.95 4.78
C ASP A 104 -8.48 -21.11 4.71
N VAL A 105 -8.83 -20.54 5.86
CA VAL A 105 -9.95 -19.62 6.00
C VAL A 105 -9.41 -18.40 6.75
N ASN A 106 -9.74 -17.21 6.26
CA ASN A 106 -9.15 -15.96 6.75
C ASN A 106 -10.21 -14.90 6.92
N VAL A 107 -10.15 -14.17 8.05
CA VAL A 107 -11.03 -13.05 8.33
C VAL A 107 -10.18 -11.91 8.88
N MET A 108 -10.34 -10.71 8.33
CA MET A 108 -9.63 -9.53 8.82
C MET A 108 -10.62 -8.44 9.16
N ILE A 109 -10.40 -7.80 10.30
CA ILE A 109 -11.13 -6.63 10.76
C ILE A 109 -10.17 -5.47 10.80
N ASP A 110 -10.60 -4.28 10.37
CA ASP A 110 -9.79 -3.09 10.53
C ASP A 110 -10.48 -2.09 11.45
N HIS A 111 -9.70 -1.11 11.91
CA HIS A 111 -10.22 -0.09 12.83
C HIS A 111 -9.54 1.25 12.61
N TRP A 112 -9.45 1.67 11.35
CA TRP A 112 -8.91 2.98 11.03
C TRP A 112 -9.91 4.04 11.45
N GLY A 113 -9.43 5.05 12.16
CA GLY A 113 -10.32 6.08 12.65
C GLY A 113 -11.32 5.61 13.69
N ASP A 114 -10.98 4.53 14.40
CA ASP A 114 -11.80 3.97 15.48
C ASP A 114 -13.11 3.33 15.02
N GLU A 115 -13.30 3.20 13.72
CA GLU A 115 -14.43 2.44 13.18
C GLU A 115 -13.99 1.01 12.90
N VAL A 116 -14.85 0.07 13.24
CA VAL A 116 -14.55 -1.35 13.02
C VAL A 116 -15.28 -1.82 11.77
N ASN A 117 -14.53 -2.38 10.83
CA ASN A 117 -15.08 -2.83 9.55
C ASN A 117 -14.52 -4.20 9.21
N LEU A 118 -15.30 -4.94 8.42
CA LEU A 118 -14.82 -6.19 7.86
C LEU A 118 -13.98 -5.88 6.62
N LYS A 119 -12.76 -6.39 6.60
CA LYS A 119 -11.85 -6.13 5.49
C LYS A 119 -11.59 -7.34 4.62
N LYS A 120 -11.42 -8.51 5.22
CA LYS A 120 -11.21 -9.73 4.45
C LYS A 120 -12.08 -10.85 4.97
N ALA A 121 -12.54 -11.68 4.06
CA ALA A 121 -13.26 -12.91 4.38
C ALA A 121 -13.09 -13.80 3.16
N TYR A 122 -12.10 -14.69 3.20
CA TYR A 122 -11.82 -15.52 2.05
C TYR A 122 -11.26 -16.86 2.46
N ALA A 123 -11.28 -17.79 1.53
CA ALA A 123 -10.71 -19.10 1.72
C ALA A 123 -9.95 -19.49 0.46
N GLY A 124 -9.02 -20.42 0.64
CA GLY A 124 -8.27 -20.89 -0.50
C GLY A 124 -7.66 -22.26 -0.26
N VAL A 125 -7.02 -22.78 -1.29
CA VAL A 125 -6.46 -24.12 -1.23
C VAL A 125 -5.23 -24.23 -2.12
N THR A 126 -4.22 -24.95 -1.63
CA THR A 126 -3.06 -25.34 -2.44
C THR A 126 -2.96 -26.85 -2.52
N ASN A 127 -2.08 -27.28 -3.40
CA ASN A 127 -1.72 -28.69 -3.55
C ASN A 127 -2.91 -29.54 -3.98
N ILE A 128 -3.71 -29.00 -4.90
CA ILE A 128 -4.77 -29.78 -5.53
C ILE A 128 -4.55 -29.99 -7.02
N LEU A 129 -3.59 -29.27 -7.63
CA LEU A 129 -3.22 -29.50 -9.01
C LEU A 129 -1.91 -30.26 -9.03
N ALA A 130 -1.93 -31.48 -9.55
CA ALA A 130 -0.74 -32.33 -9.48
C ALA A 130 0.45 -31.68 -10.17
N SER A 131 0.20 -31.00 -11.30
CA SER A 131 1.27 -30.35 -12.04
C SER A 131 1.69 -29.03 -11.44
N ASN A 132 0.97 -28.52 -10.47
CA ASN A 132 1.22 -27.19 -9.92
C ASN A 132 0.86 -27.17 -8.44
N PRO A 133 1.64 -27.87 -7.61
CA PRO A 133 1.25 -28.00 -6.19
C PRO A 133 1.29 -26.72 -5.42
N ASN A 134 2.01 -25.70 -5.89
CA ASN A 134 2.08 -24.43 -5.19
C ASN A 134 1.03 -23.42 -5.66
N ALA A 135 0.24 -23.76 -6.65
CA ALA A 135 -0.82 -22.87 -7.09
C ALA A 135 -1.86 -22.75 -5.99
N TYR A 136 -2.24 -21.52 -5.68
CA TYR A 136 -3.20 -21.20 -4.64
C TYR A 136 -4.47 -20.70 -5.30
N ILE A 137 -5.56 -21.40 -5.09
CA ILE A 137 -6.87 -21.05 -5.66
C ILE A 137 -7.70 -20.49 -4.52
N TRP A 138 -8.28 -19.30 -4.71
CA TRP A 138 -8.99 -18.63 -3.65
C TRP A 138 -10.27 -17.99 -4.14
N ALA A 139 -11.17 -17.74 -3.20
CA ALA A 139 -12.40 -16.98 -3.48
C ALA A 139 -12.79 -16.24 -2.21
N GLY A 140 -13.43 -15.09 -2.39
CA GLY A 140 -13.90 -14.28 -1.29
C GLY A 140 -13.42 -12.85 -1.40
N ARG A 141 -13.34 -12.22 -0.28
CA ARG A 141 -12.92 -10.83 -0.21
C ARG A 141 -11.48 -10.77 0.25
N UNK A 142 -10.63 -10.30 -0.51
CA UNK A 142 -9.34 -10.32 -0.21
C UNK A 142 -8.83 -9.02 -0.40
N PHE A 143 -7.70 -8.80 0.20
CA PHE A 143 -6.78 -7.73 -0.25
C PHE A 143 -6.13 -8.25 -1.51
N HIS A 144 -6.18 -7.46 -2.55
CA HIS A 144 -5.71 -8.01 -3.81
C HIS A 144 -4.88 -6.98 -4.55
N GLN A 145 -3.71 -7.42 -4.98
CA GLN A 145 -2.84 -6.64 -5.86
C GLN A 145 -2.67 -5.21 -5.33
N ARG A 146 -2.16 -5.11 -4.10
CA ARG A 146 -1.94 -3.80 -3.48
C ARG A 146 -0.49 -3.65 -3.02
N PRO A 147 0.46 -3.59 -3.97
CA PRO A 147 1.85 -3.37 -3.60
C PRO A 147 2.02 -1.99 -2.97
N GLN A 148 2.75 -1.95 -1.86
CA GLN A 148 2.88 -0.75 -1.07
C GLN A 148 4.34 -0.34 -0.94
N GLN A 149 4.59 0.96 -1.05
CA GLN A 149 5.88 1.52 -0.69
C GLN A 149 5.80 2.00 0.75
N GLY A 150 6.73 1.54 1.57
CA GLY A 150 6.61 1.79 3.01
C GLY A 150 6.97 3.19 3.45
N ILE A 151 7.89 3.83 2.74
CA ILE A 151 8.38 5.14 3.17
C ILE A 151 7.34 6.23 3.02
N ASN A 152 6.41 6.07 2.08
CA ASN A 152 5.34 7.04 1.85
C ASN A 152 3.96 6.43 1.92
N ASP A 153 3.83 5.20 2.38
CA ASP A 153 2.55 4.52 2.56
C ASP A 153 1.73 4.48 1.27
N TYR A 154 2.36 4.45 0.11
CA TYR A 154 1.63 4.52 -1.15
C TYR A 154 1.39 3.14 -1.72
N PHE A 155 0.12 2.82 -1.94
CA PHE A 155 -0.27 1.65 -2.72
C PHE A 155 -0.28 2.09 -4.17
N TRP A 156 0.79 1.76 -4.90
CA TRP A 156 0.88 2.24 -6.27
C TRP A 156 -0.04 1.47 -7.20
N MET A 157 -0.66 0.43 -6.70
CA MET A 157 -1.71 -0.32 -7.38
C MET A 157 -2.59 -0.93 -6.28
N ASN A 158 -3.91 -0.96 -6.49
CA ASN A 158 -4.79 -1.50 -5.47
C ASN A 158 -6.06 -2.04 -6.09
N HIS A 159 -6.31 -3.34 -5.92
CA HIS A 159 -7.52 -3.98 -6.43
C HIS A 159 -8.17 -4.85 -5.36
N ASP A 160 -8.17 -4.36 -4.13
CA ASP A 160 -8.90 -5.03 -3.05
C ASP A 160 -10.34 -5.23 -3.50
N GLY A 161 -10.87 -6.43 -3.27
CA GLY A 161 -12.21 -6.69 -3.75
C GLY A 161 -12.69 -8.08 -3.43
N GLN A 162 -13.82 -8.42 -4.00
CA GLN A 162 -14.42 -9.75 -3.86
C GLN A 162 -14.36 -10.45 -5.20
N GLY A 163 -13.87 -11.67 -5.18
CA GLY A 163 -13.79 -12.42 -6.42
C GLY A 163 -13.10 -13.74 -6.23
N ALA A 164 -12.36 -14.14 -7.23
CA ALA A 164 -11.69 -15.43 -7.23
C ALA A 164 -10.44 -15.34 -8.09
N GLY A 165 -9.48 -16.18 -7.80
CA GLY A 165 -8.27 -16.17 -8.58
C GLY A 165 -7.36 -17.33 -8.28
N VAL A 166 -6.24 -17.31 -8.97
CA VAL A 166 -5.16 -18.28 -8.78
C VAL A 166 -3.87 -17.50 -8.62
N LYS A 167 -3.07 -17.90 -7.64
CA LYS A 167 -1.76 -17.32 -7.43
C LYS A 167 -0.69 -18.39 -7.59
N ASN A 168 0.47 -17.95 -8.06
CA ASN A 168 1.67 -18.80 -8.11
C ASN A 168 1.49 -20.00 -9.03
N PHE A 169 0.78 -19.80 -10.13
CA PHE A 169 0.69 -20.84 -11.14
C PHE A 169 1.97 -20.84 -11.94
N ASP A 170 2.72 -21.93 -11.87
CA ASP A 170 4.07 -21.99 -12.39
C ASP A 170 4.07 -22.52 -13.82
N ILE A 171 4.70 -21.76 -14.73
CA ILE A 171 4.94 -22.20 -16.09
C ILE A 171 6.42 -21.97 -16.34
N GLY A 172 7.19 -23.07 -16.39
CA GLY A 172 8.60 -23.00 -16.68
C GLY A 172 9.41 -22.18 -15.70
N GLY A 173 9.01 -22.14 -14.44
CA GLY A 173 9.76 -21.42 -13.42
C GLY A 173 9.29 -19.99 -13.22
N VAL A 174 8.33 -19.54 -14.01
CA VAL A 174 7.75 -18.21 -13.90
C VAL A 174 6.34 -18.35 -13.33
N GLN A 175 5.98 -17.52 -12.36
CA GLN A 175 4.71 -17.62 -11.68
C GLN A 175 3.70 -16.61 -12.21
N PHE A 176 2.47 -17.05 -12.37
CA PHE A 176 1.36 -16.23 -12.84
C PHE A 176 0.29 -16.15 -11.77
N ASP A 177 -0.16 -14.92 -11.48
CA ASP A 177 -1.33 -14.68 -10.65
C ASP A 177 -2.39 -14.07 -11.54
N VAL A 178 -3.58 -14.66 -11.55
CA VAL A 178 -4.70 -14.09 -12.32
C VAL A 178 -5.94 -14.12 -11.45
N ALA A 179 -6.78 -13.10 -11.63
CA ALA A 179 -8.01 -13.03 -10.85
C ALA A 179 -9.02 -12.15 -11.55
N THR A 180 -10.27 -12.35 -11.18
CA THR A 180 -11.34 -11.41 -11.48
C THR A 180 -11.94 -10.99 -10.16
N VAL A 181 -11.99 -9.69 -9.93
CA VAL A 181 -12.45 -9.15 -8.65
C VAL A 181 -13.42 -8.01 -8.92
N ALA A 182 -14.29 -7.80 -7.96
CA ALA A 182 -15.26 -6.70 -7.98
C ALA A 182 -14.95 -5.76 -6.82
N ALA A 183 -15.07 -4.48 -7.07
CA ALA A 183 -14.85 -3.48 -6.03
C ALA A 183 -15.84 -3.65 -4.90
N VAL A 184 -15.38 -3.44 -3.68
CA VAL A 184 -16.21 -3.50 -2.49
C VAL A 184 -16.16 -2.15 -1.81
N GLU A 185 -17.31 -1.64 -1.43
CA GLU A 185 -17.37 -0.44 -0.62
C GLU A 185 -17.84 -0.83 0.76
N SER A 186 -17.11 -0.35 1.75
CA SER A 186 -17.57 -0.45 3.13
C SER A 186 -18.71 0.54 3.30
N CYS A 187 -19.81 0.08 3.85
CA CYS A 187 -20.97 0.92 4.03
C CYS A 187 -21.15 1.24 5.50
N SER A 188 -21.37 2.50 5.79
CA SER A 188 -21.78 2.90 7.12
C SER A 188 -23.22 3.42 7.03
N PRO A 189 -23.95 3.40 8.15
CA PRO A 189 -25.33 3.87 8.10
C PRO A 189 -25.48 5.30 7.63
N GLU A 190 -24.45 6.10 7.80
CA GLU A 190 -24.55 7.51 7.41
C GLU A 190 -24.58 7.72 5.90
N VAL A 191 -24.11 6.77 5.13
CA VAL A 191 -24.11 6.90 3.67
C VAL A 191 -25.30 6.24 3.01
N MET A 192 -26.13 5.58 3.78
CA MET A 192 -27.35 5.02 3.23
C MET A 192 -28.32 6.17 2.96
N ASP A 193 -29.02 6.12 1.88
CA ASP A 193 -30.05 7.11 1.60
C ASP A 193 -29.54 8.52 1.37
N ASP A 194 -28.57 8.67 0.51
CA ASP A 194 -28.11 10.00 0.13
C ASP A 194 -28.96 10.51 -1.02
N GLU A 195 -30.04 11.20 -0.71
CA GLU A 195 -30.96 11.70 -1.74
C GLU A 195 -30.34 12.82 -2.56
N ALA A 196 -29.36 13.53 -1.97
CA ALA A 196 -28.71 14.62 -2.69
C ALA A 196 -27.73 14.09 -3.75
N ASN A 197 -27.42 12.82 -3.71
CA ASN A 197 -26.49 12.23 -4.65
C ASN A 197 -27.04 10.87 -5.10
N PRO A 198 -28.02 10.86 -5.97
CA PRO A 198 -28.70 9.60 -6.32
C PRO A 198 -27.83 8.61 -7.08
N SER A 199 -26.71 9.04 -7.65
CA SER A 199 -25.83 8.09 -8.32
C SER A 199 -24.95 7.32 -7.33
N ARG A 200 -25.02 7.67 -6.08
CA ARG A 200 -24.22 7.03 -5.06
C ARG A 200 -24.79 5.65 -4.77
N ILE A 201 -23.90 4.67 -4.58
CA ILE A 201 -24.34 3.32 -4.28
C ILE A 201 -24.90 3.29 -2.87
N THR A 202 -26.13 2.84 -2.76
CA THR A 202 -26.80 2.75 -1.47
C THR A 202 -26.46 1.43 -0.81
N CYS A 203 -26.04 1.49 0.44
CA CYS A 203 -25.75 0.29 1.21
C CYS A 203 -27.04 -0.27 1.76
N THR A 204 -27.45 -1.41 1.26
CA THR A 204 -28.67 -2.03 1.73
C THR A 204 -28.49 -2.86 2.99
N GLY A 205 -27.24 -3.06 3.38
CA GLY A 205 -26.97 -3.84 4.59
C GLY A 205 -27.23 -5.31 4.46
N GLY A 206 -27.43 -5.78 3.26
CA GLY A 206 -27.71 -7.18 3.08
C GLY A 206 -26.47 -8.05 3.10
N SER A 207 -26.69 -9.35 3.12
CA SER A 207 -25.62 -10.33 3.15
C SER A 207 -25.25 -10.83 1.77
N GLY A 208 -25.76 -10.21 0.73
CA GLY A 208 -25.49 -10.65 -0.63
C GLY A 208 -24.06 -10.45 -1.06
N THR A 209 -23.68 -11.16 -2.09
CA THR A 209 -22.34 -11.00 -2.65
C THR A 209 -22.14 -9.67 -3.35
N GLY A 210 -23.21 -9.00 -3.66
CA GLY A 210 -23.20 -7.61 -4.08
C GLY A 210 -22.44 -7.31 -5.35
N ASP A 211 -23.16 -7.11 -6.45
CA ASP A 211 -22.53 -6.65 -7.68
C ASP A 211 -22.58 -5.13 -7.69
N LYS A 212 -21.43 -4.51 -7.39
CA LYS A 212 -21.33 -3.05 -7.36
C LYS A 212 -21.06 -2.44 -8.71
N GLY A 213 -20.88 -3.26 -9.72
CA GLY A 213 -20.72 -2.77 -11.07
C GLY A 213 -19.29 -2.63 -11.55
N ASN A 214 -18.35 -2.41 -10.66
CA ASN A 214 -16.95 -2.17 -11.02
C ASN A 214 -16.14 -3.45 -10.86
N TYR A 215 -15.50 -3.89 -11.94
CA TYR A 215 -14.75 -5.14 -11.97
C TYR A 215 -13.36 -4.92 -12.51
N ALA A 216 -12.46 -5.81 -12.14
CA ALA A 216 -11.11 -5.83 -12.69
C ALA A 216 -10.72 -7.26 -13.01
N ALA A 217 -10.16 -7.45 -14.20
CA ALA A 217 -9.42 -8.67 -14.52
C ALA A 217 -7.95 -8.33 -14.33
N THR A 218 -7.28 -9.06 -13.45
CA THR A 218 -5.92 -8.70 -13.04
C THR A 218 -4.95 -9.82 -13.36
N SER A 219 -3.71 -9.43 -13.58
CA SER A 219 -2.63 -10.40 -13.77
C SER A 219 -1.32 -9.84 -13.23
N LYS A 220 -0.48 -10.75 -12.75
CA LYS A 220 0.85 -10.45 -12.29
C LYS A 220 1.75 -11.61 -12.70
N ILE A 221 2.92 -11.29 -13.25
CA ILE A 221 3.92 -12.28 -13.60
C ILE A 221 5.12 -12.01 -12.73
N HIS A 222 5.60 -13.04 -12.03
CA HIS A 222 6.71 -12.86 -11.12
C HIS A 222 7.60 -14.09 -11.11
N GLY A 223 8.71 -13.99 -10.40
CA GLY A 223 9.70 -15.06 -10.37
C GLY A 223 10.68 -15.01 -11.52
N MET A 224 10.69 -13.93 -12.29
CA MET A 224 11.61 -13.76 -13.40
C MET A 224 12.88 -13.08 -12.93
N LYS A 225 13.98 -13.46 -13.57
CA LYS A 225 15.28 -12.89 -13.29
C LYS A 225 15.91 -12.38 -14.56
N LEU A 226 16.49 -11.16 -14.50
CA LEU A 226 17.33 -10.62 -15.56
C LEU A 226 18.71 -10.42 -14.96
N GLY A 227 19.54 -11.48 -14.98
CA GLY A 227 20.79 -11.46 -14.25
C GLY A 227 20.53 -11.29 -12.76
N PRO A 228 21.09 -10.26 -12.11
CA PRO A 228 20.87 -10.05 -10.69
C PRO A 228 19.57 -9.32 -10.38
N ILE A 229 18.79 -8.98 -11.39
CA ILE A 229 17.60 -8.16 -11.24
C ILE A 229 16.37 -9.07 -11.20
N ASP A 230 15.51 -8.86 -10.19
CA ASP A 230 14.20 -9.50 -10.14
C ASP A 230 13.20 -8.64 -10.89
N LEU A 231 12.34 -9.27 -11.67
CA LEU A 231 11.37 -8.56 -12.50
C LEU A 231 9.97 -9.03 -12.17
N GLU A 232 9.05 -8.08 -12.00
CA GLU A 232 7.62 -8.34 -11.88
C GLU A 232 6.88 -7.50 -12.92
N LEU A 233 5.86 -8.09 -13.52
CA LEU A 233 5.02 -7.40 -14.50
C LEU A 233 3.57 -7.50 -14.08
N TYR A 234 2.81 -6.43 -14.34
CA TYR A 234 1.39 -6.35 -14.02
C TYR A 234 0.61 -5.91 -15.26
N ALA A 235 -0.57 -6.46 -15.45
CA ALA A 235 -1.49 -5.99 -16.48
C ALA A 235 -2.91 -6.18 -15.97
N ASN A 236 -3.71 -5.11 -16.01
CA ASN A 236 -5.05 -5.12 -15.46
C ASN A 236 -6.01 -4.45 -16.42
N TYR A 237 -7.26 -4.91 -16.39
CA TYR A 237 -8.33 -4.37 -17.23
C TYR A 237 -9.56 -4.17 -16.38
N GLY A 238 -10.12 -2.96 -16.40
CA GLY A 238 -11.32 -2.62 -15.66
C GLY A 238 -12.52 -2.53 -16.55
N PHE A 239 -13.64 -3.07 -16.09
CA PHE A 239 -14.87 -3.08 -16.86
C PHE A 239 -16.05 -3.03 -15.90
N ASP A 240 -17.22 -2.75 -16.46
CA ASP A 240 -18.44 -2.61 -15.67
C ASP A 240 -19.38 -3.75 -15.97
N SER A 241 -20.14 -4.15 -14.96
CA SER A 241 -21.25 -5.06 -15.15
C SER A 241 -22.53 -4.27 -15.44
N LYS A 242 -23.61 -4.99 -15.72
CA LYS A 242 -24.89 -4.35 -15.93
C LYS A 242 -25.47 -3.70 -14.69
N ALA A 243 -24.86 -3.94 -13.52
CA ALA A 243 -25.30 -3.27 -12.31
C ALA A 243 -25.07 -1.77 -12.37
N ILE A 244 -24.13 -1.31 -13.21
CA ILE A 244 -23.99 0.12 -13.48
C ILE A 244 -25.01 0.51 -14.53
N ASP A 245 -25.99 1.27 -14.13
CA ASP A 245 -27.11 1.64 -14.99
C ASP A 245 -26.76 2.90 -15.77
N THR A 246 -25.99 2.71 -16.82
CA THR A 246 -25.62 3.81 -17.70
C THR A 246 -25.45 3.25 -19.10
N GLU A 247 -25.72 4.09 -20.08
CA GLU A 247 -25.52 3.71 -21.46
C GLU A 247 -24.08 3.84 -21.89
N GLU A 248 -23.36 4.75 -21.27
CA GLU A 248 -21.95 4.96 -21.59
C GLU A 248 -21.09 4.25 -20.57
N ARG A 249 -20.23 3.38 -21.08
CA ARG A 249 -19.37 2.61 -20.23
C ARG A 249 -17.94 2.95 -20.54
N THR A 250 -17.15 3.10 -19.48
CA THR A 250 -15.74 3.41 -19.59
C THR A 250 -14.96 2.19 -19.15
N ASN A 251 -14.05 1.78 -20.00
CA ASN A 251 -13.12 0.70 -19.64
C ASN A 251 -11.77 1.32 -19.34
N ALA A 252 -11.01 0.65 -18.51
CA ALA A 252 -9.70 1.14 -18.11
C ALA A 252 -8.69 0.01 -18.24
N TRP A 253 -7.42 0.37 -18.41
CA TRP A 253 -6.38 -0.63 -18.33
C TRP A 253 -5.14 0.00 -17.74
N GLN A 254 -4.26 -0.84 -17.22
CA GLN A 254 -3.00 -0.37 -16.71
C GLN A 254 -1.96 -1.47 -16.79
N GLY A 255 -0.71 -1.06 -16.84
CA GLY A 255 0.40 -1.96 -16.76
C GLY A 255 1.40 -1.47 -15.72
N GLY A 256 2.19 -2.40 -15.20
CA GLY A 256 3.20 -2.03 -14.23
C GLY A 256 4.41 -2.92 -14.33
N VAL A 257 5.53 -2.39 -13.88
CA VAL A 257 6.79 -3.14 -13.87
C VAL A 257 7.55 -2.80 -12.59
N VAL A 258 8.16 -3.82 -12.00
CA VAL A 258 9.03 -3.65 -10.84
C VAL A 258 10.35 -4.34 -11.16
N LEU A 259 11.42 -3.59 -11.02
CA LEU A 259 12.78 -4.13 -11.12
C LEU A 259 13.43 -3.98 -9.75
N SER A 260 13.95 -5.07 -9.22
CA SER A 260 14.56 -5.05 -7.88
C SER A 260 15.95 -5.61 -7.93
N HIS A 261 16.85 -4.96 -7.20
CA HIS A 261 18.22 -5.45 -7.05
C HIS A 261 18.53 -5.51 -5.56
N THR A 262 18.98 -6.67 -5.12
CA THR A 262 19.34 -6.89 -3.72
C THR A 262 20.82 -7.21 -3.66
N SER A 263 21.53 -6.55 -2.77
CA SER A 263 22.95 -6.80 -2.53
C SER A 263 23.19 -6.89 -1.04
N ASP A 264 24.47 -7.10 -0.68
CA ASP A 264 24.83 -7.13 0.74
C ASP A 264 24.52 -5.82 1.44
N SER A 265 24.57 -4.73 0.70
CA SER A 265 24.42 -3.40 1.30
C SER A 265 23.01 -2.85 1.21
N GLY A 266 22.11 -3.52 0.54
CA GLY A 266 20.76 -2.98 0.47
C GLY A 266 19.93 -3.51 -0.66
N VAL A 267 18.81 -2.84 -0.85
CA VAL A 267 17.81 -3.19 -1.83
C VAL A 267 17.43 -1.92 -2.57
N ASN A 268 17.34 -2.00 -3.89
CA ASN A 268 16.87 -0.90 -4.71
C ASN A 268 15.76 -1.40 -5.62
N LYS A 269 14.75 -0.57 -5.83
CA LYS A 269 13.64 -0.91 -6.71
C LYS A 269 13.32 0.25 -7.63
N VAL A 270 13.03 -0.10 -8.87
CA VAL A 270 12.43 0.83 -9.83
C VAL A 270 11.02 0.33 -10.10
N ILE A 271 10.07 1.22 -9.99
CA ILE A 271 8.65 0.91 -10.23
C ILE A 271 8.13 1.85 -11.29
N ALA A 272 7.36 1.33 -12.22
CA ALA A 272 6.68 2.17 -13.21
C ALA A 272 5.29 1.62 -13.46
N ARG A 273 4.32 2.53 -13.57
CA ARG A 273 2.93 2.19 -13.85
C ARG A 273 2.41 3.18 -14.89
N TYR A 274 1.71 2.65 -15.88
CA TYR A 274 0.97 3.45 -16.85
C TYR A 274 -0.48 3.05 -16.79
N SER A 275 -1.38 4.04 -16.73
CA SER A 275 -2.81 3.76 -16.61
C SER A 275 -3.60 4.60 -17.61
N ASP A 276 -4.58 3.95 -18.22
CA ASP A 276 -5.48 4.59 -19.18
C ASP A 276 -6.88 4.59 -18.58
N ASN A 277 -7.50 5.77 -18.53
CA ASN A 277 -8.80 6.00 -17.90
C ASN A 277 -8.78 5.66 -16.41
N SER A 278 -7.63 5.71 -15.77
CA SER A 278 -7.51 5.31 -14.38
C SER A 278 -6.20 5.83 -13.80
N ASP A 279 -6.02 5.59 -12.53
CA ASP A 279 -4.77 5.90 -11.84
C ASP A 279 -4.25 4.62 -11.21
N ASN A 280 -4.28 4.49 -9.88
CA ASN A 280 -3.70 3.31 -9.25
C ASN A 280 -4.64 2.10 -9.25
N SER A 281 -5.85 2.27 -9.74
CA SER A 281 -6.82 1.18 -9.77
C SER A 281 -7.70 1.30 -11.00
N VAL A 282 -7.88 0.19 -11.72
CA VAL A 282 -8.79 0.20 -12.86
C VAL A 282 -10.26 0.16 -12.43
N TYR A 283 -10.53 0.02 -11.14
CA TYR A 283 -11.89 0.20 -10.63
C TYR A 283 -12.37 1.64 -10.79
N ASN A 284 -11.47 2.60 -10.54
CA ASN A 284 -11.83 4.01 -10.50
C ASN A 284 -11.59 4.59 -11.88
N LYS A 285 -12.61 4.54 -12.70
CA LYS A 285 -12.49 4.92 -14.09
C LYS A 285 -12.84 6.39 -14.26
N THR A 286 -11.95 7.11 -14.90
CA THR A 286 -12.14 8.51 -15.24
C THR A 286 -11.85 8.67 -16.72
N GLU A 287 -12.86 9.02 -17.46
CA GLU A 287 -12.76 9.07 -18.92
C GLU A 287 -11.71 10.08 -19.34
N ASP A 288 -10.88 9.67 -20.31
CA ASP A 288 -9.84 10.51 -20.90
C ASP A 288 -8.67 10.82 -19.99
N LEU A 289 -8.57 10.12 -18.87
CA LEU A 289 -7.46 10.30 -17.95
C LEU A 289 -6.33 9.32 -18.29
N THR A 290 -5.12 9.85 -18.35
CA THR A 290 -3.92 9.03 -18.42
C THR A 290 -3.04 9.40 -17.23
N THR A 291 -2.54 8.41 -16.52
CA THR A 291 -1.60 8.66 -15.45
C THR A 291 -0.36 7.80 -15.60
N VAL A 292 0.74 8.34 -15.11
CA VAL A 292 2.02 7.64 -15.09
C VAL A 292 2.59 7.80 -13.69
N TYR A 293 3.08 6.70 -13.14
CA TYR A 293 3.82 6.73 -11.89
C TYR A 293 5.16 6.06 -12.11
N ALA A 294 6.23 6.68 -11.62
CA ALA A 294 7.54 6.07 -11.68
C ALA A 294 8.29 6.42 -10.40
N SER A 295 9.04 5.47 -9.88
CA SER A 295 9.78 5.73 -8.65
C SER A 295 11.05 4.91 -8.59
N PHE A 296 11.96 5.41 -7.79
CA PHE A 296 13.19 4.72 -7.41
C PHE A 296 13.26 4.77 -5.90
N GLU A 297 13.34 3.61 -5.27
CA GLU A 297 13.36 3.55 -3.82
C GLU A 297 14.37 2.54 -3.36
N GLY A 298 14.79 2.66 -2.13
CA GLY A 298 15.69 1.67 -1.61
C GLY A 298 16.07 1.89 -0.17
N LEU A 299 16.95 0.99 0.26
CA LEU A 299 17.60 1.03 1.55
C LEU A 299 19.08 0.79 1.32
N TYR A 300 19.91 1.62 1.92
CA TYR A 300 21.35 1.38 1.93
C TYR A 300 21.83 1.24 3.35
N LYS A 301 22.59 0.20 3.59
CA LYS A 301 23.07 -0.16 4.91
C LYS A 301 24.56 0.11 4.96
N PHE A 302 24.93 1.23 5.61
CA PHE A 302 26.35 1.54 5.80
C PHE A 302 26.99 0.56 6.77
N THR A 303 26.31 0.38 7.89
CA THR A 303 26.60 -0.63 8.89
C THR A 303 25.25 -1.11 9.39
N GLN A 304 25.26 -2.09 10.29
CA GLN A 304 24.00 -2.49 10.88
C GLN A 304 23.37 -1.36 11.68
N ALA A 305 24.20 -0.52 12.27
CA ALA A 305 23.71 0.56 13.13
C ALA A 305 23.32 1.81 12.36
N THR A 306 23.74 1.97 11.10
CA THR A 306 23.48 3.18 10.34
C THR A 306 23.00 2.81 8.94
N GLN A 307 21.77 3.22 8.64
CA GLN A 307 21.15 2.87 7.38
C GLN A 307 20.36 4.07 6.86
N VAL A 308 20.05 4.07 5.57
CA VAL A 308 19.26 5.14 5.00
C VAL A 308 18.23 4.56 4.05
N GLU A 309 17.00 5.03 4.15
CA GLU A 309 15.93 4.72 3.19
C GLU A 309 15.68 5.94 2.34
N TYR A 310 15.24 5.72 1.11
CA TYR A 310 15.05 6.85 0.21
C TYR A 310 14.02 6.52 -0.85
N LEU A 311 13.44 7.60 -1.41
CA LEU A 311 12.46 7.49 -2.50
C LEU A 311 12.55 8.74 -3.35
N LEU A 312 12.60 8.54 -4.66
CA LEU A 312 12.33 9.58 -5.64
C LEU A 312 11.12 9.12 -6.43
N ALA A 313 10.14 9.99 -6.62
CA ALA A 313 8.93 9.58 -7.32
C ALA A 313 8.41 10.68 -8.22
N PHE A 314 7.74 10.25 -9.26
CA PHE A 314 7.13 11.11 -10.25
C PHE A 314 5.73 10.58 -10.55
N HIS A 315 4.77 11.49 -10.62
CA HIS A 315 3.40 11.12 -10.97
C HIS A 315 2.87 12.19 -11.92
N ASP A 316 2.31 11.74 -13.04
CA ASP A 316 1.72 12.63 -14.02
C ASP A 316 0.23 12.34 -14.13
N TYR A 317 -0.57 13.39 -14.02
CA TYR A 317 -2.02 13.32 -14.14
C TYR A 317 -2.40 14.14 -15.36
N ASP A 318 -2.98 13.49 -16.36
CA ASP A 318 -3.23 14.15 -17.65
C ASP A 318 -4.59 13.73 -18.19
N ASN A 319 -5.57 14.63 -18.09
CA ASN A 319 -6.89 14.40 -18.64
C ASN A 319 -7.00 15.20 -19.93
N SER A 320 -7.27 14.52 -21.05
CA SER A 320 -7.25 15.18 -22.36
C SER A 320 -8.53 15.97 -22.61
N ARG A 321 -9.59 15.71 -21.85
CA ARG A 321 -10.83 16.46 -22.01
C ARG A 321 -10.90 17.65 -21.07
N ASP A 322 -10.61 17.42 -19.80
CA ASP A 322 -10.66 18.46 -18.79
C ASP A 322 -9.26 18.65 -18.24
N ASN A 323 -8.56 19.63 -18.77
CA ASN A 323 -7.15 19.83 -18.44
C ASN A 323 -6.93 20.73 -17.24
N THR A 324 -7.99 21.06 -16.51
CA THR A 324 -7.91 22.03 -15.42
C THR A 324 -6.91 21.59 -14.34
N ASP A 325 -6.90 20.32 -14.01
CA ASP A 325 -6.08 19.80 -12.91
C ASP A 325 -4.87 18.99 -13.37
N ASN A 326 -4.52 19.08 -14.62
CA ASN A 326 -3.37 18.33 -15.14
C ASN A 326 -2.09 18.83 -14.49
N ARG A 327 -1.48 17.88 -14.03
CA ARG A 327 -0.32 18.24 -13.22
C ARG A 327 0.62 17.10 -12.99
N UNK A 328 2.33 17.31 -12.78
CA UNK A 328 3.13 16.51 -12.43
C UNK A 328 3.30 16.66 -11.08
N ASN A 329 3.64 15.73 -10.53
CA ASN A 329 4.08 15.61 -9.14
C ASN A 329 5.50 15.10 -9.09
N TYR A 330 6.33 15.77 -8.32
CA TYR A 330 7.71 15.34 -8.07
C TYR A 330 7.90 15.27 -6.58
N ASN A 331 8.47 14.18 -6.07
CA ASN A 331 8.79 14.15 -4.65
C ASN A 331 10.02 13.34 -4.34
N ALA A 332 10.62 13.68 -3.22
CA ALA A 332 11.83 13.02 -2.74
C ALA A 332 11.74 12.88 -1.23
N ILE A 333 12.13 11.72 -0.73
CA ILE A 333 12.19 11.47 0.70
C ILE A 333 13.51 10.77 1.00
N VAL A 334 14.17 11.22 2.07
CA VAL A 334 15.36 10.52 2.55
C VAL A 334 15.24 10.39 4.07
N ARG A 335 15.57 9.21 4.56
CA ARG A 335 15.39 8.90 5.99
C ARG A 335 16.63 8.18 6.51
N PRO A 336 17.66 8.91 6.94
CA PRO A 336 18.76 8.27 7.66
C PRO A 336 18.32 7.82 9.03
N MET A 337 18.86 6.67 9.44
CA MET A 337 18.49 6.02 10.70
C MET A 337 19.75 5.55 11.38
N HIS A 338 19.87 5.82 12.68
CA HIS A 338 21.00 5.36 13.44
C HIS A 338 20.55 4.70 14.73
N TRP A 339 21.03 3.49 14.97
CA TRP A 339 20.74 2.74 16.20
C TRP A 339 21.92 2.89 17.15
N TRP A 340 21.63 3.46 18.32
CA TRP A 340 22.65 3.65 19.35
C TRP A 340 22.94 2.34 20.08
N ASN A 341 21.93 1.48 20.14
CA ASN A 341 22.05 0.14 20.69
C ASN A 341 20.86 -0.67 20.15
N ASP A 342 20.63 -1.83 20.77
CA ASP A 342 19.58 -2.70 20.27
C ASP A 342 18.18 -2.13 20.46
N VAL A 343 18.03 -1.15 21.35
CA VAL A 343 16.73 -0.62 21.71
C VAL A 343 16.50 0.77 21.10
N HIS A 344 17.50 1.64 21.22
CA HIS A 344 17.31 3.06 20.93
C HIS A 344 17.84 3.44 19.57
N SER A 345 17.06 4.23 18.84
CA SER A 345 17.48 4.75 17.55
C SER A 345 16.97 6.17 17.36
N THR A 346 17.65 6.89 16.48
CA THR A 346 17.24 8.23 16.06
C THR A 346 17.08 8.20 14.55
N TRP A 347 15.91 8.60 14.10
CA TRP A 347 15.61 8.68 12.67
C TRP A 347 15.32 10.11 12.29
N LEU A 348 15.81 10.51 11.12
CA LEU A 348 15.53 11.82 10.56
C LEU A 348 14.92 11.60 9.19
N GLU A 349 13.76 12.22 8.93
CA GLU A 349 13.15 12.08 7.64
C GLU A 349 12.96 13.46 7.03
N ALA A 350 13.54 13.65 5.85
CA ALA A 350 13.35 14.87 5.07
C ALA A 350 12.54 14.53 3.83
N GLY A 351 11.50 15.31 3.60
CA GLY A 351 10.65 15.12 2.43
C GLY A 351 10.41 16.43 1.71
N TRP A 352 10.23 16.32 0.43
CA TRP A 352 10.01 17.46 -0.43
C TRP A 352 9.05 17.08 -1.53
N GLN A 353 8.17 18.02 -1.93
CA GLN A 353 7.24 17.77 -3.02
C GLN A 353 6.97 19.05 -3.79
N HIS A 354 6.82 18.90 -5.10
CA HIS A 354 6.47 19.98 -6.00
C HIS A 354 5.38 19.47 -6.92
N VAL A 355 4.24 20.15 -6.92
CA VAL A 355 3.10 19.84 -7.79
C VAL A 355 2.99 20.98 -8.78
N ASP A 356 3.26 20.68 -10.04
CA ASP A 356 3.37 21.70 -11.10
C ASP A 356 2.20 21.53 -12.06
N TYR A 357 1.35 22.55 -12.15
CA TYR A 357 0.12 22.47 -12.95
C TYR A 357 0.36 22.95 -14.36
N ASP A 358 -0.19 22.21 -15.31
CA ASP A 358 -0.01 22.54 -16.72
C ASP A 358 -0.57 23.91 -17.08
N ASN A 359 -1.68 24.28 -16.45
CA ASN A 359 -2.33 25.55 -16.75
C ASN A 359 -1.80 26.71 -15.93
N GLY A 360 -0.72 26.51 -15.23
CA GLY A 360 -0.06 27.58 -14.48
C GLY A 360 -0.23 27.42 -12.99
N GLY A 361 0.80 27.82 -12.28
CA GLY A 361 0.82 27.73 -10.83
C GLY A 361 1.42 26.45 -10.33
N ASP A 362 1.81 26.47 -9.08
CA ASP A 362 2.37 25.28 -8.47
C ASP A 362 2.10 25.30 -6.97
N ASN A 363 2.14 24.11 -6.40
CA ASN A 363 2.12 23.91 -4.95
C ASN A 363 3.38 23.16 -4.58
N LYS A 364 4.01 23.52 -3.47
CA LYS A 364 5.25 22.86 -3.09
C LYS A 364 5.46 22.95 -1.59
N GLY A 365 6.30 22.06 -1.08
CA GLY A 365 6.56 22.07 0.34
C GLY A 365 7.66 21.12 0.72
N TRP A 366 8.07 21.24 1.99
CA TRP A 366 9.04 20.34 2.57
C TRP A 366 8.65 20.02 4.00
N LYS A 367 9.15 18.89 4.47
CA LYS A 367 8.91 18.40 5.81
C LYS A 367 10.20 17.83 6.36
N LEU A 368 10.42 18.04 7.64
CA LEU A 368 11.54 17.45 8.36
C LEU A 368 11.02 16.89 9.66
N THR A 369 11.22 15.60 9.89
CA THR A 369 10.77 14.93 11.11
C THR A 369 11.96 14.28 11.78
N LEU A 370 12.15 14.58 13.06
CA LEU A 370 13.14 13.93 13.90
C LEU A 370 12.42 13.03 14.87
N SER A 371 12.83 11.77 14.93
CA SER A 371 12.14 10.78 15.74
C SER A 371 13.12 10.00 16.58
N GLN A 372 12.86 9.96 17.89
CA GLN A 372 13.61 9.12 18.81
C GLN A 372 12.78 7.90 19.11
N ASN A 373 13.36 6.72 18.90
CA ASN A 373 12.61 5.48 18.89
C ASN A 373 13.15 4.48 19.88
N MET A 374 12.25 3.61 20.33
CA MET A 374 12.61 2.40 21.06
C MET A 374 11.95 1.21 20.38
N SER A 375 12.72 0.18 20.06
CA SER A 375 12.20 -0.98 19.37
C SER A 375 12.83 -2.24 19.90
N ILE A 376 12.31 -3.40 19.46
CA ILE A 376 12.75 -4.66 20.06
C ILE A 376 14.11 -5.12 19.54
N ALA A 377 14.58 -4.56 18.43
CA ALA A 377 15.87 -4.95 17.87
C ALA A 377 16.37 -3.89 16.94
N MET A 378 17.64 -3.96 16.59
CA MET A 378 18.29 -3.02 15.68
C MET A 378 17.88 -3.34 14.25
N GLY A 379 17.33 -2.35 13.54
CA GLY A 379 16.91 -2.49 12.16
C GLY A 379 15.55 -1.86 11.94
N PRO A 380 15.31 -1.33 10.73
CA PRO A 380 14.06 -0.61 10.47
C PRO A 380 12.84 -1.53 10.40
N GLU A 381 13.05 -2.83 10.29
CA GLU A 381 11.94 -3.77 10.15
C GLU A 381 11.37 -4.24 11.49
N PHE A 382 12.03 -3.96 12.60
CA PHE A 382 11.63 -4.56 13.87
C PHE A 382 10.57 -3.75 14.60
N ARG A 383 9.54 -4.44 15.02
CA ARG A 383 8.39 -3.89 15.77
C ARG A 383 8.04 -4.85 16.90
N PRO A 384 7.44 -4.38 18.01
CA PRO A 384 6.87 -3.05 18.18
C PRO A 384 7.94 -1.98 18.34
N MET A 385 7.51 -0.75 18.04
CA MET A 385 8.36 0.41 18.17
C MET A 385 7.55 1.54 18.79
N LEU A 386 8.16 2.26 19.71
CA LEU A 386 7.62 3.53 20.19
C LEU A 386 8.39 4.63 19.50
N ARG A 387 7.68 5.66 19.05
CA ARG A 387 8.29 6.82 18.41
C ARG A 387 7.86 8.09 19.10
N PHE A 388 8.83 8.95 19.36
CA PHE A 388 8.62 10.29 19.92
C PHE A 388 9.21 11.25 18.92
N TYR A 389 8.39 12.13 18.33
CA TYR A 389 8.82 12.87 17.16
C TYR A 389 8.44 14.33 17.22
N VAL A 390 9.19 15.12 16.47
CA VAL A 390 8.89 16.51 16.21
C VAL A 390 9.02 16.73 14.70
N THR A 391 8.05 17.45 14.13
CA THR A 391 7.99 17.71 12.71
C THR A 391 7.92 19.21 12.49
N GLY A 392 8.75 19.71 11.56
CA GLY A 392 8.62 21.05 11.04
C GLY A 392 8.44 21.01 9.54
N GLY A 393 7.83 22.04 8.99
CA GLY A 393 7.65 22.09 7.56
C GLY A 393 7.11 23.41 7.09
N LYS A 394 7.09 23.56 5.78
CA LYS A 394 6.54 24.75 5.16
C LYS A 394 5.94 24.35 3.82
N VAL A 395 4.73 24.84 3.57
CA VAL A 395 4.01 24.52 2.35
C VAL A 395 3.55 25.84 1.71
N ASP A 396 3.73 25.94 0.42
CA ASP A 396 3.26 27.08 -0.36
C ASP A 396 2.31 26.55 -1.42
N ASN A 397 1.02 26.70 -1.18
CA ASN A 397 -0.01 26.23 -2.10
C ASN A 397 -0.44 27.37 -3.05
N GLU A 398 0.50 27.87 -3.82
CA GLU A 398 0.27 29.02 -4.69
C GLU A 398 -0.84 28.74 -5.70
N ARG A 399 -0.85 27.53 -6.30
CA ARG A 399 -1.89 27.19 -7.27
C ARG A 399 -3.27 27.17 -6.63
N THR A 400 -3.35 26.60 -5.44
CA THR A 400 -4.63 26.55 -4.75
C THR A 400 -5.14 27.96 -4.44
N ALA A 401 -4.25 28.83 -3.97
CA ALA A 401 -4.63 30.21 -3.68
C ALA A 401 -5.05 30.95 -4.93
N ARG A 402 -4.34 30.72 -6.03
CA ARG A 402 -4.67 31.38 -7.30
C ARG A 402 -6.05 30.99 -7.79
N VAL A 403 -6.36 29.69 -7.77
CA VAL A 403 -7.63 29.20 -8.29
C VAL A 403 -8.78 29.62 -7.36
N ASN A 404 -8.56 29.57 -6.07
CA ASN A 404 -9.60 29.93 -5.11
C ASN A 404 -9.69 31.42 -4.84
N ASN A 405 -8.85 32.21 -5.52
CA ASN A 405 -8.83 33.65 -5.39
C ASN A 405 -8.58 34.10 -3.95
N THR A 406 -7.72 33.38 -3.25
CA THR A 406 -7.29 33.76 -1.92
C THR A 406 -5.92 34.40 -2.00
N ARG A 407 -5.59 35.17 -0.96
CA ARG A 407 -4.37 35.95 -1.00
C ARG A 407 -3.15 35.09 -0.76
N ASP A 408 -3.26 34.15 0.14
CA ASP A 408 -2.10 33.46 0.66
C ASP A 408 -2.44 32.04 1.06
N GLU A 409 -1.63 31.11 0.61
CA GLU A 409 -1.73 29.71 1.06
C GLU A 409 -0.39 29.20 1.52
N THR A 410 0.36 30.08 2.17
CA THR A 410 1.64 29.69 2.77
C THR A 410 1.37 29.20 4.18
N LEU A 411 1.77 27.99 4.47
CA LEU A 411 1.52 27.34 5.74
C LEU A 411 2.85 27.03 6.41
N ASP A 412 2.95 27.38 7.68
CA ASP A 412 4.07 26.99 8.51
C ASP A 412 3.60 25.86 9.42
N ASP A 413 4.37 24.82 9.51
CA ASP A 413 3.93 23.60 10.19
C ASP A 413 4.89 23.24 11.31
N PHE A 414 4.29 22.83 12.42
CA PHE A 414 5.06 22.35 13.57
C PHE A 414 4.18 21.43 14.38
N ASN A 415 4.63 20.20 14.56
CA ASN A 415 3.87 19.17 15.25
C ASN A 415 4.78 18.37 16.18
N VAL A 416 4.23 17.88 17.27
CA VAL A 416 4.94 17.02 18.21
C VAL A 416 4.06 15.82 18.49
N GLY A 417 4.64 14.64 18.55
CA GLY A 417 3.82 13.49 18.79
C GLY A 417 4.56 12.33 19.42
N ALA A 418 3.77 11.36 19.84
CA ALA A 418 4.25 10.11 20.40
C ALA A 418 3.31 9.02 19.96
N MET A 419 3.87 7.88 19.56
CA MET A 419 3.04 6.81 19.04
C MET A 419 3.75 5.47 19.15
N TRP A 420 2.98 4.42 18.98
CA TRP A 420 3.56 3.10 18.80
C TRP A 420 3.14 2.55 17.45
N GLU A 421 3.95 1.66 16.96
CA GLU A 421 3.66 0.95 15.71
C GLU A 421 4.08 -0.49 15.86
N ALA A 422 3.22 -1.40 15.41
CA ALA A 422 3.53 -2.82 15.50
C ALA A 422 2.96 -3.58 14.31
N TRP A 423 3.70 -4.58 13.91
CA TRP A 423 3.17 -5.64 13.06
C TRP A 423 3.59 -6.96 13.71
N PHE A 424 2.75 -7.95 13.51
CA PHE A 424 2.97 -9.22 14.20
C PHE A 424 2.27 -10.35 13.45
#